data_204bb2b8f064f76ea5d33fc456a90184
#
_entry.id   204bb2b8f064f76ea5d33fc456a90184
#
_cell.length_a   1.000
_cell.length_b   1.000
_cell.length_c   1.000
_cell.angle_alpha   90.00
_cell.angle_beta   90.00
_cell.angle_gamma   90.00
#
_symmetry.space_group_name_H-M   'P 1'
#
loop_
_entity.id
_entity.type
_entity.pdbx_description
1 polymer ?
#
loop_
_entity_poly.entity_id
_entity_poly.type
_entity_poly.pdbx_seq_one_letter_code
_entity_poly.pdbx_strand_id
1 'polypeptide(L)'
;MTLAAPVDAMADIVRACSDLGCVHIEDYTQFEEGIGVGRAIQSDDADKISALLLKVRAVRSNVSVFNAKGASSASAAKTMVDTFESEVDKALSYIEAIREAETEIASLEDQVRVFEKLAPLNISLDLLTGYSGVEVYVAETANSSKAAKVFADLKNDVEFLAPAGLVAVACAPNKAAEVQMALAELNAKVIQLPSGEGKPAQRASDARKGIENAQSAMESNQKKLDKWATEHGSDLVIAEEYLQREDAIFTSPTSLAVSNQAFALDAWVPTENESKARSKLKSMVSHLEIEEHVDDHHHGGHDDHHAEPEPPIAYQNGSAAEPFELVVDLVGRPKYGTFEPTTMIMITLPLLYGLILGDFGYGFVIVLLALWLRSLPFAKEPMGKNATTVLLWMGIWCMIWGLLFAEGFGFIWDGTGKIMGDASPLIPLYDWTYELTSGFKKSDIADALGLGH
;
A
#
# COMPACT_ATOMS: atom_id res chain seq x y z
N MET A 1 -17.64 2.64 31.71
CA MET A 1 -19.07 2.57 31.28
C MET A 1 -19.40 1.13 31.00
N THR A 2 -20.35 0.59 31.73
CA THR A 2 -20.85 -0.79 31.55
C THR A 2 -22.30 -0.74 31.14
N LEU A 3 -22.67 -1.47 30.09
CA LEU A 3 -24.06 -1.58 29.68
C LEU A 3 -24.46 -3.05 29.44
N ALA A 4 -25.76 -3.33 29.65
CA ALA A 4 -26.34 -4.62 29.33
C ALA A 4 -27.69 -4.44 28.64
N ALA A 5 -27.95 -5.27 27.64
CA ALA A 5 -29.17 -5.22 26.86
C ALA A 5 -29.50 -6.60 26.20
N PRO A 6 -30.72 -6.78 25.69
CA PRO A 6 -31.08 -7.98 24.92
C PRO A 6 -30.20 -8.13 23.65
N VAL A 7 -29.90 -9.36 23.28
CA VAL A 7 -29.06 -9.68 22.10
C VAL A 7 -29.62 -9.06 20.81
N ASP A 8 -30.96 -9.02 20.68
CA ASP A 8 -31.60 -8.46 19.48
C ASP A 8 -31.33 -6.96 19.26
N ALA A 9 -31.00 -6.23 20.34
CA ALA A 9 -30.68 -4.78 20.28
C ALA A 9 -29.17 -4.52 20.06
N MET A 10 -28.33 -5.54 20.01
CA MET A 10 -26.87 -5.41 20.00
C MET A 10 -26.35 -4.57 18.83
N ALA A 11 -26.78 -4.87 17.60
CA ALA A 11 -26.34 -4.13 16.42
C ALA A 11 -26.71 -2.64 16.48
N ASP A 12 -27.91 -2.32 16.97
CA ASP A 12 -28.36 -0.92 17.09
C ASP A 12 -27.63 -0.17 18.18
N ILE A 13 -27.30 -0.83 19.29
CA ILE A 13 -26.52 -0.23 20.38
C ILE A 13 -25.06 0.01 19.95
N VAL A 14 -24.43 -0.97 19.31
CA VAL A 14 -23.07 -0.80 18.77
C VAL A 14 -23.03 0.32 17.72
N ARG A 15 -24.06 0.39 16.86
CA ARG A 15 -24.21 1.49 15.88
C ARG A 15 -24.35 2.84 16.60
N ALA A 16 -25.14 2.91 17.68
CA ALA A 16 -25.29 4.12 18.47
C ALA A 16 -23.97 4.54 19.17
N CYS A 17 -23.17 3.59 19.64
CA CYS A 17 -21.82 3.82 20.16
C CYS A 17 -20.88 4.35 19.07
N SER A 18 -20.89 3.74 17.89
CA SER A 18 -20.14 4.20 16.71
C SER A 18 -20.52 5.64 16.30
N ASP A 19 -21.82 5.95 16.27
CA ASP A 19 -22.32 7.30 15.95
C ASP A 19 -21.92 8.37 16.98
N LEU A 20 -21.65 8.00 18.21
CA LEU A 20 -21.13 8.92 19.24
C LEU A 20 -19.68 9.30 18.94
N GLY A 21 -18.89 8.42 18.32
CA GLY A 21 -17.51 8.67 17.94
C GLY A 21 -16.54 8.85 19.11
N CYS A 22 -16.97 8.55 20.34
CA CYS A 22 -16.18 8.75 21.55
C CYS A 22 -16.24 7.57 22.52
N VAL A 23 -16.76 6.44 22.10
CA VAL A 23 -16.89 5.21 22.89
C VAL A 23 -15.83 4.21 22.42
N HIS A 24 -14.93 3.84 23.32
CA HIS A 24 -13.95 2.78 23.09
C HIS A 24 -14.44 1.51 23.77
N ILE A 25 -14.77 0.49 22.97
CA ILE A 25 -15.27 -0.80 23.45
C ILE A 25 -14.08 -1.66 23.87
N GLU A 26 -14.13 -2.21 25.08
CA GLU A 26 -13.15 -3.15 25.60
C GLU A 26 -13.43 -4.56 25.09
N ASP A 27 -12.37 -5.28 24.74
CA ASP A 27 -12.48 -6.68 24.37
C ASP A 27 -12.75 -7.56 25.60
N TYR A 28 -13.84 -8.30 25.57
CA TYR A 28 -14.15 -9.25 26.64
C TYR A 28 -13.22 -10.44 26.59
N THR A 29 -12.41 -10.59 27.62
CA THR A 29 -11.39 -11.65 27.73
C THR A 29 -11.69 -12.69 28.82
N GLN A 30 -12.75 -12.49 29.62
CA GLN A 30 -13.13 -13.38 30.72
C GLN A 30 -14.10 -14.45 30.22
N PHE A 31 -13.96 -15.66 30.74
CA PHE A 31 -14.86 -16.79 30.45
C PHE A 31 -15.53 -17.22 31.73
N GLU A 32 -16.78 -16.83 31.91
CA GLU A 32 -17.64 -17.31 32.99
C GLU A 32 -18.61 -18.38 32.49
N GLU A 33 -19.09 -19.23 33.40
CA GLU A 33 -20.02 -20.30 33.05
C GLU A 33 -21.34 -19.71 32.49
N GLY A 34 -21.64 -19.98 31.21
CA GLY A 34 -22.83 -19.46 30.51
C GLY A 34 -22.67 -18.10 29.84
N ILE A 35 -21.51 -17.45 29.97
CA ILE A 35 -21.17 -16.20 29.30
C ILE A 35 -19.89 -16.44 28.52
N GLY A 36 -19.90 -16.11 27.22
CA GLY A 36 -18.73 -16.26 26.34
C GLY A 36 -18.62 -15.09 25.38
N VAL A 37 -17.56 -15.12 24.61
CA VAL A 37 -17.39 -14.17 23.50
C VAL A 37 -18.47 -14.44 22.46
N GLY A 38 -19.14 -13.41 21.99
CA GLY A 38 -20.15 -13.49 20.95
C GLY A 38 -19.58 -13.99 19.63
N ARG A 39 -20.45 -14.26 18.68
CA ARG A 39 -20.10 -14.57 17.31
C ARG A 39 -20.54 -13.44 16.40
N ALA A 40 -19.82 -13.22 15.31
CA ALA A 40 -20.23 -12.29 14.28
C ALA A 40 -21.71 -12.54 13.89
N ILE A 41 -22.46 -11.47 13.73
CA ILE A 41 -23.87 -11.54 13.35
C ILE A 41 -23.94 -12.11 11.92
N GLN A 42 -24.50 -13.30 11.79
CA GLN A 42 -24.77 -13.93 10.49
C GLN A 42 -26.17 -13.53 10.05
N SER A 43 -26.22 -12.70 9.01
CA SER A 43 -27.48 -12.30 8.38
C SER A 43 -27.23 -12.07 6.89
N ASP A 44 -28.30 -12.18 6.08
CA ASP A 44 -28.23 -11.87 4.65
C ASP A 44 -27.70 -10.44 4.39
N ASP A 45 -27.94 -9.52 5.30
CA ASP A 45 -27.46 -8.14 5.19
C ASP A 45 -25.98 -8.04 5.53
N ALA A 46 -25.47 -8.79 6.53
CA ALA A 46 -24.04 -8.84 6.83
C ALA A 46 -23.26 -9.43 5.65
N ASP A 47 -23.76 -10.52 5.06
CA ASP A 47 -23.12 -11.16 3.90
C ASP A 47 -23.08 -10.22 2.68
N LYS A 48 -24.17 -9.48 2.42
CA LYS A 48 -24.22 -8.49 1.35
C LYS A 48 -23.23 -7.34 1.58
N ILE A 49 -23.16 -6.82 2.81
CA ILE A 49 -22.26 -5.74 3.18
C ILE A 49 -20.81 -6.17 3.00
N SER A 50 -20.43 -7.34 3.53
CA SER A 50 -19.08 -7.88 3.39
C SER A 50 -18.73 -8.16 1.92
N ALA A 51 -19.64 -8.72 1.14
CA ALA A 51 -19.44 -8.97 -0.28
C ALA A 51 -19.25 -7.66 -1.07
N LEU A 52 -20.09 -6.64 -0.81
CA LEU A 52 -19.97 -5.34 -1.47
C LEU A 52 -18.69 -4.61 -1.04
N LEU A 53 -18.31 -4.70 0.23
CA LEU A 53 -17.05 -4.13 0.74
C LEU A 53 -15.84 -4.73 0.01
N LEU A 54 -15.82 -6.04 -0.22
CA LEU A 54 -14.76 -6.70 -0.99
C LEU A 54 -14.70 -6.18 -2.44
N LYS A 55 -15.85 -6.02 -3.10
CA LYS A 55 -15.94 -5.44 -4.45
C LYS A 55 -15.39 -3.99 -4.47
N VAL A 56 -15.83 -3.15 -3.53
CA VAL A 56 -15.40 -1.75 -3.40
C VAL A 56 -13.89 -1.66 -3.18
N ARG A 57 -13.32 -2.47 -2.29
CA ARG A 57 -11.87 -2.55 -2.05
C ARG A 57 -11.10 -3.03 -3.28
N ALA A 58 -11.64 -4.00 -4.02
CA ALA A 58 -11.03 -4.46 -5.27
C ALA A 58 -10.97 -3.33 -6.33
N VAL A 59 -12.03 -2.52 -6.45
CA VAL A 59 -11.99 -1.32 -7.31
C VAL A 59 -11.01 -0.29 -6.76
N ARG A 60 -11.06 -0.02 -5.45
CA ARG A 60 -10.22 1.00 -4.78
C ARG A 60 -8.72 0.75 -4.96
N SER A 61 -8.31 -0.52 -4.96
CA SER A 61 -6.90 -0.90 -5.17
C SER A 61 -6.39 -0.65 -6.61
N ASN A 62 -7.29 -0.56 -7.58
CA ASN A 62 -6.97 -0.36 -9.00
C ASN A 62 -7.21 1.07 -9.49
N VAL A 63 -7.78 1.94 -8.63
CA VAL A 63 -8.19 3.29 -8.99
C VAL A 63 -7.58 4.31 -8.05
N SER A 64 -6.96 5.35 -8.61
CA SER A 64 -6.45 6.49 -7.83
C SER A 64 -7.55 7.55 -7.70
N VAL A 65 -8.02 7.77 -6.47
CA VAL A 65 -9.04 8.78 -6.17
C VAL A 65 -8.39 10.02 -5.56
N PHE A 66 -8.63 11.17 -6.17
CA PHE A 66 -8.09 12.45 -5.72
C PHE A 66 -9.22 13.35 -5.24
N ASN A 67 -9.02 14.04 -4.11
CA ASN A 67 -9.95 15.04 -3.57
C ASN A 67 -11.36 14.49 -3.29
N ALA A 68 -11.46 13.28 -2.73
CA ALA A 68 -12.75 12.73 -2.34
C ALA A 68 -13.47 13.66 -1.35
N LYS A 69 -14.76 13.88 -1.60
CA LYS A 69 -15.64 14.61 -0.66
C LYS A 69 -16.34 13.61 0.21
N GLY A 70 -16.33 13.83 1.52
CA GLY A 70 -17.08 12.99 2.46
C GLY A 70 -18.58 13.15 2.32
N ALA A 71 -19.34 12.18 2.83
CA ALA A 71 -20.80 12.27 2.89
C ALA A 71 -21.23 13.31 3.93
N SER A 72 -22.36 13.96 3.67
CA SER A 72 -22.96 14.94 4.61
C SER A 72 -23.52 14.29 5.88
N SER A 73 -23.88 13.01 5.82
CA SER A 73 -24.40 12.22 6.95
C SER A 73 -24.33 10.72 6.65
N ALA A 74 -24.39 9.89 7.70
CA ALA A 74 -24.46 8.43 7.57
C ALA A 74 -25.70 7.95 6.79
N SER A 75 -26.83 8.66 6.91
CA SER A 75 -28.05 8.34 6.14
C SER A 75 -27.86 8.63 4.65
N ALA A 76 -27.17 9.71 4.29
CA ALA A 76 -26.84 10.03 2.90
C ALA A 76 -25.87 8.99 2.31
N ALA A 77 -24.87 8.56 3.08
CA ALA A 77 -23.97 7.49 2.69
C ALA A 77 -24.71 6.18 2.43
N LYS A 78 -25.63 5.77 3.32
CA LYS A 78 -26.46 4.57 3.14
C LYS A 78 -27.24 4.62 1.83
N THR A 79 -28.00 5.70 1.59
CA THR A 79 -28.82 5.84 0.39
C THR A 79 -27.98 5.79 -0.89
N MET A 80 -26.77 6.37 -0.86
CA MET A 80 -25.83 6.31 -1.98
C MET A 80 -25.35 4.88 -2.19
N VAL A 81 -24.91 4.18 -1.14
CA VAL A 81 -24.38 2.81 -1.21
C VAL A 81 -25.44 1.83 -1.74
N ASP A 82 -26.71 1.96 -1.35
CA ASP A 82 -27.81 1.11 -1.81
C ASP A 82 -27.99 1.13 -3.35
N THR A 83 -27.54 2.19 -4.02
CA THR A 83 -27.63 2.35 -5.48
C THR A 83 -26.29 2.17 -6.19
N PHE A 84 -25.18 2.10 -5.44
CA PHE A 84 -23.82 2.17 -5.99
C PHE A 84 -23.28 0.83 -6.48
N GLU A 85 -23.87 -0.31 -6.07
CA GLU A 85 -23.38 -1.64 -6.44
C GLU A 85 -23.23 -1.81 -7.95
N SER A 86 -24.22 -1.33 -8.73
CA SER A 86 -24.18 -1.45 -10.19
C SER A 86 -23.02 -0.68 -10.82
N GLU A 87 -22.61 0.44 -10.23
CA GLU A 87 -21.45 1.22 -10.70
C GLU A 87 -20.14 0.53 -10.34
N VAL A 88 -20.06 -0.09 -9.14
CA VAL A 88 -18.92 -0.91 -8.73
C VAL A 88 -18.74 -2.10 -9.67
N ASP A 89 -19.83 -2.80 -10.02
CA ASP A 89 -19.78 -3.94 -10.96
C ASP A 89 -19.28 -3.51 -12.36
N LYS A 90 -19.66 -2.31 -12.84
CA LYS A 90 -19.11 -1.75 -14.08
C LYS A 90 -17.60 -1.52 -13.99
N ALA A 91 -17.12 -0.93 -12.90
CA ALA A 91 -15.70 -0.72 -12.70
C ALA A 91 -14.94 -2.06 -12.65
N LEU A 92 -15.47 -3.06 -11.96
CA LEU A 92 -14.90 -4.41 -11.92
C LEU A 92 -14.82 -5.02 -13.31
N SER A 93 -15.84 -4.84 -14.16
CA SER A 93 -15.81 -5.37 -15.53
C SER A 93 -14.69 -4.74 -16.37
N TYR A 94 -14.37 -3.46 -16.16
CA TYR A 94 -13.23 -2.83 -16.84
C TYR A 94 -11.91 -3.36 -16.33
N ILE A 95 -11.76 -3.56 -15.00
CA ILE A 95 -10.55 -4.12 -14.38
C ILE A 95 -10.32 -5.55 -14.88
N GLU A 96 -11.37 -6.37 -14.95
CA GLU A 96 -11.30 -7.75 -15.44
C GLU A 96 -10.88 -7.79 -16.91
N ALA A 97 -11.48 -6.96 -17.76
CA ALA A 97 -11.11 -6.85 -19.17
C ALA A 97 -9.65 -6.37 -19.38
N ILE A 98 -9.12 -5.50 -18.52
CA ILE A 98 -7.71 -5.10 -18.53
C ILE A 98 -6.83 -6.30 -18.18
N ARG A 99 -7.14 -7.03 -17.13
CA ARG A 99 -6.38 -8.21 -16.69
C ARG A 99 -6.41 -9.36 -17.69
N GLU A 100 -7.54 -9.57 -18.34
CA GLU A 100 -7.66 -10.55 -19.44
C GLU A 100 -6.76 -10.15 -20.61
N ALA A 101 -6.78 -8.89 -21.02
CA ALA A 101 -5.93 -8.37 -22.09
C ALA A 101 -4.43 -8.49 -21.74
N GLU A 102 -4.02 -8.20 -20.50
CA GLU A 102 -2.64 -8.40 -20.02
C GLU A 102 -2.20 -9.87 -20.11
N THR A 103 -3.09 -10.79 -19.71
CA THR A 103 -2.83 -12.23 -19.78
C THR A 103 -2.71 -12.71 -21.23
N GLU A 104 -3.58 -12.19 -22.11
CA GLU A 104 -3.55 -12.48 -23.55
C GLU A 104 -2.25 -11.97 -24.20
N ILE A 105 -1.85 -10.73 -23.88
CA ILE A 105 -0.59 -10.14 -24.35
C ILE A 105 0.60 -11.03 -23.94
N ALA A 106 0.69 -11.41 -22.67
CA ALA A 106 1.79 -12.26 -22.18
C ALA A 106 1.83 -13.62 -22.92
N SER A 107 0.67 -14.24 -23.15
CA SER A 107 0.55 -15.49 -23.88
C SER A 107 0.99 -15.35 -25.35
N LEU A 108 0.55 -14.27 -26.00
CA LEU A 108 0.90 -13.98 -27.40
C LEU A 108 2.39 -13.63 -27.56
N GLU A 109 2.99 -12.92 -26.59
CA GLU A 109 4.42 -12.64 -26.58
C GLU A 109 5.28 -13.93 -26.49
N ASP A 110 4.85 -14.88 -25.65
CA ASP A 110 5.50 -16.18 -25.56
C ASP A 110 5.37 -16.95 -26.89
N GLN A 111 4.21 -16.89 -27.53
CA GLN A 111 4.02 -17.50 -28.87
C GLN A 111 4.90 -16.84 -29.93
N VAL A 112 4.96 -15.50 -29.96
CA VAL A 112 5.85 -14.77 -30.90
C VAL A 112 7.29 -15.24 -30.72
N ARG A 113 7.77 -15.35 -29.48
CA ARG A 113 9.13 -15.78 -29.14
C ARG A 113 9.44 -17.18 -29.68
N VAL A 114 8.48 -18.11 -29.56
CA VAL A 114 8.64 -19.49 -30.10
C VAL A 114 8.58 -19.50 -31.61
N PHE A 115 7.61 -18.80 -32.22
CA PHE A 115 7.48 -18.77 -33.69
C PHE A 115 8.67 -18.09 -34.38
N GLU A 116 9.21 -17.02 -33.78
CA GLU A 116 10.41 -16.36 -34.30
C GLU A 116 11.64 -17.27 -34.27
N LYS A 117 11.79 -18.08 -33.22
CA LYS A 117 12.84 -19.09 -33.16
C LYS A 117 12.67 -20.15 -34.24
N LEU A 118 11.44 -20.54 -34.54
CA LEU A 118 11.14 -21.55 -35.57
C LEU A 118 11.13 -20.99 -37.01
N ALA A 119 11.03 -19.66 -37.17
CA ALA A 119 10.93 -19.02 -38.50
C ALA A 119 12.03 -19.40 -39.50
N PRO A 120 13.33 -19.60 -39.11
CA PRO A 120 14.38 -19.99 -40.01
C PRO A 120 14.16 -21.37 -40.67
N LEU A 121 13.35 -22.25 -40.08
CA LEU A 121 13.04 -23.55 -40.69
C LEU A 121 12.20 -23.42 -41.95
N ASN A 122 11.36 -22.39 -42.07
CA ASN A 122 10.44 -22.13 -43.17
C ASN A 122 9.52 -23.33 -43.53
N ILE A 123 9.26 -24.19 -42.56
CA ILE A 123 8.38 -25.37 -42.67
C ILE A 123 7.08 -25.05 -41.98
N SER A 124 5.95 -25.54 -42.51
CA SER A 124 4.65 -25.39 -41.85
C SER A 124 4.58 -26.25 -40.59
N LEU A 125 3.96 -25.74 -39.53
CA LEU A 125 3.90 -26.39 -38.19
C LEU A 125 3.16 -27.73 -38.22
N ASP A 126 2.15 -27.87 -39.09
CA ASP A 126 1.43 -29.12 -39.32
C ASP A 126 2.32 -30.25 -39.89
N LEU A 127 3.42 -29.89 -40.57
CA LEU A 127 4.41 -30.84 -41.05
C LEU A 127 5.47 -31.23 -39.99
N LEU A 128 5.47 -30.59 -38.84
CA LEU A 128 6.39 -30.87 -37.73
C LEU A 128 5.77 -31.74 -36.63
N THR A 129 4.45 -31.93 -36.65
CA THR A 129 3.72 -32.67 -35.62
C THR A 129 2.61 -33.53 -36.22
N GLY A 130 2.08 -34.49 -35.47
CA GLY A 130 0.89 -35.25 -35.85
C GLY A 130 1.14 -36.59 -36.54
N TYR A 131 2.39 -37.06 -36.64
CA TYR A 131 2.71 -38.37 -37.23
C TYR A 131 2.72 -39.47 -36.17
N SER A 132 2.14 -40.64 -36.51
CA SER A 132 2.15 -41.82 -35.63
C SER A 132 3.40 -42.68 -35.79
N GLY A 133 4.15 -42.52 -36.88
CA GLY A 133 5.33 -43.33 -37.23
C GLY A 133 6.63 -42.56 -37.36
N VAL A 134 6.61 -41.25 -37.11
CA VAL A 134 7.79 -40.36 -37.19
C VAL A 134 7.79 -39.42 -36.00
N GLU A 135 8.93 -39.32 -35.35
CA GLU A 135 9.16 -38.33 -34.32
C GLU A 135 10.00 -37.18 -34.90
N VAL A 136 9.57 -35.94 -34.60
CA VAL A 136 10.26 -34.75 -35.07
C VAL A 136 10.76 -33.96 -33.85
N TYR A 137 12.07 -33.73 -33.83
CA TYR A 137 12.73 -32.91 -32.81
C TYR A 137 13.23 -31.63 -33.46
N VAL A 138 12.89 -30.48 -32.85
CA VAL A 138 13.47 -29.19 -33.23
C VAL A 138 14.22 -28.64 -32.03
N ALA A 139 15.47 -28.28 -32.23
CA ALA A 139 16.35 -27.85 -31.18
C ALA A 139 17.16 -26.61 -31.59
N GLU A 140 17.35 -25.69 -30.61
CA GLU A 140 18.19 -24.51 -30.75
C GLU A 140 19.64 -24.85 -30.40
N THR A 141 20.59 -24.51 -31.26
CA THR A 141 22.02 -24.74 -31.03
C THR A 141 22.91 -23.75 -31.79
N ALA A 142 23.94 -23.27 -31.13
CA ALA A 142 25.00 -22.48 -31.80
C ALA A 142 25.87 -23.31 -32.77
N ASN A 143 25.81 -24.65 -32.68
CA ASN A 143 26.63 -25.57 -33.44
C ASN A 143 25.89 -26.19 -34.64
N SER A 144 24.84 -25.55 -35.16
CA SER A 144 24.03 -26.09 -36.28
C SER A 144 24.87 -26.50 -37.51
N SER A 145 25.97 -25.79 -37.78
CA SER A 145 26.91 -26.12 -38.84
C SER A 145 27.61 -27.48 -38.70
N LYS A 146 27.68 -28.03 -37.48
CA LYS A 146 28.26 -29.35 -37.18
C LYS A 146 27.25 -30.48 -37.31
N ALA A 147 25.96 -30.19 -37.51
CA ALA A 147 24.88 -31.18 -37.53
C ALA A 147 25.15 -32.29 -38.57
N ALA A 148 25.59 -31.92 -39.77
CA ALA A 148 25.91 -32.89 -40.83
C ALA A 148 26.98 -33.91 -40.40
N LYS A 149 27.94 -33.53 -39.55
CA LYS A 149 28.98 -34.44 -39.05
C LYS A 149 28.45 -35.35 -37.94
N VAL A 150 27.66 -34.79 -37.03
CA VAL A 150 27.09 -35.51 -35.85
C VAL A 150 26.04 -36.54 -36.31
N PHE A 151 25.25 -36.22 -37.34
CA PHE A 151 24.24 -37.13 -37.90
C PHE A 151 24.79 -38.02 -39.03
N ALA A 152 26.12 -38.01 -39.33
CA ALA A 152 26.71 -38.78 -40.43
C ALA A 152 26.46 -40.29 -40.30
N ASP A 153 26.55 -40.85 -39.09
CA ASP A 153 26.37 -42.27 -38.80
C ASP A 153 24.89 -42.71 -38.85
N LEU A 154 23.97 -41.75 -38.71
CA LEU A 154 22.51 -41.97 -38.73
C LEU A 154 21.87 -41.61 -40.09
N LYS A 155 22.67 -41.28 -41.10
CA LYS A 155 22.22 -40.64 -42.35
C LYS A 155 21.15 -41.44 -43.14
N ASN A 156 21.07 -42.74 -42.96
CA ASN A 156 20.06 -43.57 -43.61
C ASN A 156 18.74 -43.72 -42.85
N ASP A 157 18.73 -43.32 -41.58
CA ASP A 157 17.62 -43.53 -40.64
C ASP A 157 16.97 -42.21 -40.17
N VAL A 158 17.59 -41.08 -40.51
CA VAL A 158 17.12 -39.73 -40.10
C VAL A 158 17.19 -38.75 -41.24
N GLU A 159 16.22 -37.90 -41.35
CA GLU A 159 16.27 -36.69 -42.18
C GLU A 159 16.44 -35.45 -41.27
N PHE A 160 17.35 -34.56 -41.62
CA PHE A 160 17.58 -33.36 -40.83
C PHE A 160 17.73 -32.09 -41.68
N LEU A 161 17.36 -30.99 -41.09
CA LEU A 161 17.55 -29.65 -41.61
C LEU A 161 18.23 -28.78 -40.53
N ALA A 162 19.31 -28.09 -40.88
CA ALA A 162 20.10 -27.33 -39.92
C ALA A 162 20.33 -25.89 -40.41
N PRO A 163 19.28 -25.04 -40.40
CA PRO A 163 19.46 -23.62 -40.65
C PRO A 163 20.24 -22.96 -39.50
N ALA A 164 20.67 -21.72 -39.72
CA ALA A 164 21.45 -20.99 -38.70
C ALA A 164 20.74 -20.94 -37.34
N GLY A 165 21.37 -21.52 -36.33
CA GLY A 165 20.86 -21.49 -34.93
C GLY A 165 19.88 -22.63 -34.60
N LEU A 166 19.43 -23.43 -35.58
CA LEU A 166 18.44 -24.49 -35.34
C LEU A 166 18.86 -25.80 -36.00
N VAL A 167 18.35 -26.89 -35.44
CA VAL A 167 18.39 -28.22 -36.06
C VAL A 167 17.04 -28.86 -35.91
N ALA A 168 16.43 -29.24 -37.01
CA ALA A 168 15.21 -30.06 -37.05
C ALA A 168 15.57 -31.47 -37.55
N VAL A 169 15.11 -32.49 -36.84
CA VAL A 169 15.41 -33.89 -37.17
C VAL A 169 14.12 -34.69 -37.14
N ALA A 170 13.86 -35.42 -38.19
CA ALA A 170 12.78 -36.41 -38.29
C ALA A 170 13.37 -37.82 -38.24
N CYS A 171 12.83 -38.68 -37.39
CA CYS A 171 13.32 -40.06 -37.25
C CYS A 171 12.17 -41.03 -36.94
N ALA A 172 12.42 -42.32 -37.14
CA ALA A 172 11.52 -43.37 -36.67
C ALA A 172 11.58 -43.46 -35.12
N PRO A 173 10.51 -43.86 -34.40
CA PRO A 173 10.48 -43.91 -32.97
C PRO A 173 11.57 -44.78 -32.31
N ASN A 174 12.02 -45.84 -33.00
CA ASN A 174 13.08 -46.70 -32.53
C ASN A 174 14.47 -46.02 -32.51
N LYS A 175 14.63 -44.90 -33.23
CA LYS A 175 15.86 -44.09 -33.30
C LYS A 175 15.85 -42.84 -32.45
N ALA A 176 14.77 -42.58 -31.76
CA ALA A 176 14.60 -41.38 -30.94
C ALA A 176 15.73 -41.17 -29.89
N ALA A 177 16.16 -42.24 -29.22
CA ALA A 177 17.22 -42.17 -28.22
C ALA A 177 18.59 -41.80 -28.83
N GLU A 178 18.91 -42.34 -30.02
CA GLU A 178 20.16 -42.02 -30.72
C GLU A 178 20.16 -40.55 -31.22
N VAL A 179 19.00 -40.04 -31.67
CA VAL A 179 18.83 -38.64 -32.08
C VAL A 179 18.97 -37.71 -30.90
N GLN A 180 18.39 -38.06 -29.72
CA GLN A 180 18.54 -37.26 -28.53
C GLN A 180 20.00 -37.17 -28.06
N MET A 181 20.77 -38.26 -28.13
CA MET A 181 22.20 -38.22 -27.83
C MET A 181 22.98 -37.34 -28.82
N ALA A 182 22.67 -37.42 -30.09
CA ALA A 182 23.28 -36.58 -31.13
C ALA A 182 22.94 -35.07 -30.93
N LEU A 183 21.72 -34.76 -30.54
CA LEU A 183 21.32 -33.39 -30.15
C LEU A 183 22.06 -32.91 -28.91
N ALA A 184 22.26 -33.76 -27.91
CA ALA A 184 23.05 -33.45 -26.73
C ALA A 184 24.54 -33.17 -27.07
N GLU A 185 25.15 -33.89 -27.98
CA GLU A 185 26.51 -33.61 -28.49
C GLU A 185 26.63 -32.24 -29.15
N LEU A 186 25.56 -31.76 -29.78
CA LEU A 186 25.48 -30.41 -30.36
C LEU A 186 25.20 -29.33 -29.31
N ASN A 187 25.07 -29.68 -28.00
CA ASN A 187 24.55 -28.81 -26.94
C ASN A 187 23.21 -28.16 -27.37
N ALA A 188 22.35 -28.92 -28.00
CA ALA A 188 21.11 -28.43 -28.56
C ALA A 188 19.98 -28.50 -27.51
N LYS A 189 19.24 -27.39 -27.35
CA LYS A 189 18.06 -27.31 -26.46
C LYS A 189 16.81 -27.58 -27.30
N VAL A 190 16.14 -28.69 -27.00
CA VAL A 190 14.88 -29.05 -27.68
C VAL A 190 13.81 -28.00 -27.39
N ILE A 191 13.15 -27.53 -28.44
CA ILE A 191 12.02 -26.59 -28.39
C ILE A 191 10.73 -27.41 -28.42
N GLN A 192 9.82 -27.14 -27.50
CA GLN A 192 8.45 -27.68 -27.58
C GLN A 192 7.76 -27.09 -28.80
N LEU A 193 7.32 -27.94 -29.70
CA LEU A 193 6.63 -27.52 -30.91
C LEU A 193 5.18 -27.15 -30.56
N PRO A 194 4.74 -25.92 -30.87
CA PRO A 194 3.35 -25.56 -30.71
C PRO A 194 2.49 -26.29 -31.73
N SER A 195 1.34 -26.77 -31.36
CA SER A 195 0.33 -27.32 -32.24
C SER A 195 -0.31 -26.22 -33.09
N GLY A 196 -0.55 -26.48 -34.36
CA GLY A 196 -1.21 -25.55 -35.26
C GLY A 196 -0.83 -25.71 -36.70
N GLU A 197 -1.48 -24.96 -37.59
CA GLU A 197 -1.23 -24.97 -39.05
C GLU A 197 -0.51 -23.67 -39.46
N GLY A 198 0.18 -23.72 -40.58
CA GLY A 198 0.80 -22.55 -41.19
C GLY A 198 2.27 -22.33 -40.83
N LYS A 199 2.90 -21.38 -41.53
CA LYS A 199 4.32 -21.08 -41.37
C LYS A 199 4.59 -20.29 -40.07
N PRO A 200 5.68 -20.59 -39.32
CA PRO A 200 6.02 -19.88 -38.09
C PRO A 200 6.11 -18.36 -38.26
N ALA A 201 6.70 -17.88 -39.35
CA ALA A 201 6.81 -16.45 -39.64
C ALA A 201 5.45 -15.76 -39.78
N GLN A 202 4.46 -16.42 -40.38
CA GLN A 202 3.09 -15.88 -40.50
C GLN A 202 2.40 -15.91 -39.15
N ARG A 203 2.52 -16.99 -38.41
CA ARG A 203 1.95 -17.10 -37.04
C ARG A 203 2.52 -16.05 -36.09
N ALA A 204 3.84 -15.78 -36.21
CA ALA A 204 4.46 -14.68 -35.44
C ALA A 204 3.84 -13.30 -35.80
N SER A 205 3.60 -13.05 -37.09
CA SER A 205 2.95 -11.82 -37.54
C SER A 205 1.50 -11.70 -37.05
N ASP A 206 0.75 -12.80 -37.09
CA ASP A 206 -0.64 -12.83 -36.60
C ASP A 206 -0.70 -12.65 -35.09
N ALA A 207 0.22 -13.29 -34.35
CA ALA A 207 0.32 -13.09 -32.90
C ALA A 207 0.69 -11.63 -32.52
N ARG A 208 1.59 -10.98 -33.30
CA ARG A 208 1.89 -9.55 -33.09
C ARG A 208 0.68 -8.64 -33.31
N LYS A 209 -0.13 -8.94 -34.35
CA LYS A 209 -1.40 -8.21 -34.55
C LYS A 209 -2.38 -8.45 -33.38
N GLY A 210 -2.40 -9.68 -32.84
CA GLY A 210 -3.18 -9.98 -31.63
C GLY A 210 -2.74 -9.12 -30.45
N ILE A 211 -1.41 -8.97 -30.26
CA ILE A 211 -0.86 -8.08 -29.20
C ILE A 211 -1.32 -6.64 -29.40
N GLU A 212 -1.23 -6.08 -30.61
CA GLU A 212 -1.69 -4.72 -30.91
C GLU A 212 -3.19 -4.53 -30.60
N ASN A 213 -4.01 -5.51 -30.95
CA ASN A 213 -5.44 -5.50 -30.66
C ASN A 213 -5.72 -5.56 -29.14
N ALA A 214 -5.05 -6.47 -28.42
CA ALA A 214 -5.18 -6.60 -26.98
C ALA A 214 -4.69 -5.34 -26.24
N GLN A 215 -3.58 -4.73 -26.67
CA GLN A 215 -3.09 -3.45 -26.16
C GLN A 215 -4.11 -2.32 -26.37
N SER A 216 -4.70 -2.24 -27.56
CA SER A 216 -5.74 -1.24 -27.86
C SER A 216 -6.99 -1.43 -27.00
N ALA A 217 -7.39 -2.69 -26.75
CA ALA A 217 -8.51 -3.02 -25.87
C ALA A 217 -8.20 -2.66 -24.40
N MET A 218 -7.00 -2.96 -23.93
CA MET A 218 -6.51 -2.61 -22.60
C MET A 218 -6.53 -1.09 -22.38
N GLU A 219 -5.96 -0.32 -23.32
CA GLU A 219 -5.96 1.16 -23.25
C GLU A 219 -7.38 1.75 -23.25
N SER A 220 -8.27 1.18 -24.07
CA SER A 220 -9.67 1.62 -24.12
C SER A 220 -10.38 1.40 -22.80
N ASN A 221 -10.20 0.23 -22.15
CA ASN A 221 -10.81 -0.06 -20.86
C ASN A 221 -10.15 0.73 -19.74
N GLN A 222 -8.84 1.00 -19.80
CA GLN A 222 -8.16 1.90 -18.86
C GLN A 222 -8.76 3.31 -18.90
N LYS A 223 -8.97 3.86 -20.08
CA LYS A 223 -9.62 5.19 -20.24
C LYS A 223 -11.05 5.23 -19.68
N LYS A 224 -11.81 4.12 -19.84
CA LYS A 224 -13.15 4.01 -19.24
C LYS A 224 -13.07 3.97 -17.71
N LEU A 225 -12.12 3.22 -17.17
CA LEU A 225 -11.89 3.13 -15.72
C LEU A 225 -11.44 4.47 -15.13
N ASP A 226 -10.54 5.20 -15.79
CA ASP A 226 -10.08 6.53 -15.37
C ASP A 226 -11.22 7.55 -15.37
N LYS A 227 -12.07 7.50 -16.40
CA LYS A 227 -13.27 8.33 -16.49
C LYS A 227 -14.24 8.01 -15.35
N TRP A 228 -14.53 6.73 -15.14
CA TRP A 228 -15.36 6.26 -14.04
C TRP A 228 -14.81 6.72 -12.69
N ALA A 229 -13.49 6.63 -12.49
CA ALA A 229 -12.81 7.09 -11.27
C ALA A 229 -12.99 8.59 -11.02
N THR A 230 -12.99 9.39 -12.09
CA THR A 230 -13.20 10.82 -11.98
C THR A 230 -14.65 11.14 -11.61
N GLU A 231 -15.61 10.40 -12.13
CA GLU A 231 -17.05 10.61 -11.90
C GLU A 231 -17.49 10.05 -10.53
N HIS A 232 -17.01 8.87 -10.13
CA HIS A 232 -17.49 8.12 -8.98
C HIS A 232 -16.45 7.94 -7.85
N GLY A 233 -15.28 8.55 -7.95
CA GLY A 233 -14.21 8.37 -6.97
C GLY A 233 -14.59 8.81 -5.56
N SER A 234 -15.35 9.89 -5.40
CA SER A 234 -15.83 10.32 -4.08
C SER A 234 -16.84 9.33 -3.50
N ASP A 235 -17.75 8.81 -4.34
CA ASP A 235 -18.75 7.84 -3.91
C ASP A 235 -18.09 6.51 -3.51
N LEU A 236 -17.02 6.12 -4.21
CA LEU A 236 -16.23 4.94 -3.88
C LEU A 236 -15.60 5.03 -2.48
N VAL A 237 -15.03 6.18 -2.12
CA VAL A 237 -14.43 6.41 -0.78
C VAL A 237 -15.52 6.41 0.29
N ILE A 238 -16.64 7.08 0.04
CA ILE A 238 -17.78 7.09 0.97
C ILE A 238 -18.33 5.67 1.16
N ALA A 239 -18.45 4.90 0.06
CA ALA A 239 -18.94 3.53 0.12
C ALA A 239 -17.98 2.63 0.94
N GLU A 240 -16.66 2.74 0.71
CA GLU A 240 -15.68 1.98 1.48
C GLU A 240 -15.80 2.27 2.97
N GLU A 241 -15.82 3.55 3.37
CA GLU A 241 -15.88 3.98 4.76
C GLU A 241 -17.19 3.54 5.43
N TYR A 242 -18.33 3.72 4.74
CA TYR A 242 -19.62 3.30 5.25
C TYR A 242 -19.72 1.79 5.42
N LEU A 243 -19.34 1.02 4.39
CA LEU A 243 -19.41 -0.44 4.42
C LEU A 243 -18.43 -1.03 5.45
N GLN A 244 -17.24 -0.45 5.58
CA GLN A 244 -16.28 -0.87 6.60
C GLN A 244 -16.82 -0.65 8.01
N ARG A 245 -17.51 0.45 8.23
CA ARG A 245 -18.19 0.73 9.50
C ARG A 245 -19.30 -0.27 9.79
N GLU A 246 -20.17 -0.55 8.82
CA GLU A 246 -21.28 -1.51 9.00
C GLU A 246 -20.74 -2.95 9.20
N ASP A 247 -19.72 -3.35 8.45
CA ASP A 247 -19.04 -4.64 8.63
C ASP A 247 -18.44 -4.77 10.04
N ALA A 248 -17.80 -3.72 10.55
CA ALA A 248 -17.30 -3.67 11.92
C ALA A 248 -18.42 -3.80 12.97
N ILE A 249 -19.62 -3.25 12.70
CA ILE A 249 -20.77 -3.40 13.60
C ILE A 249 -21.22 -4.86 13.65
N PHE A 250 -21.31 -5.56 12.51
CA PHE A 250 -21.68 -6.96 12.47
C PHE A 250 -20.62 -7.90 13.07
N THR A 251 -19.37 -7.52 13.05
CA THR A 251 -18.27 -8.29 13.65
C THR A 251 -18.02 -7.97 15.12
N SER A 252 -18.48 -6.82 15.62
CA SER A 252 -18.25 -6.35 17.00
C SER A 252 -18.68 -7.34 18.10
N PRO A 253 -19.69 -8.22 17.93
CA PRO A 253 -20.03 -9.19 18.98
C PRO A 253 -18.90 -10.15 19.35
N THR A 254 -17.91 -10.32 18.49
CA THR A 254 -16.71 -11.14 18.80
C THR A 254 -15.86 -10.57 19.94
N SER A 255 -16.05 -9.30 20.28
CA SER A 255 -15.38 -8.61 21.37
C SER A 255 -16.27 -8.36 22.59
N LEU A 256 -17.52 -8.87 22.59
CA LEU A 256 -18.50 -8.61 23.63
C LEU A 256 -18.80 -9.85 24.46
N ALA A 257 -19.23 -9.65 25.71
CA ALA A 257 -19.77 -10.71 26.55
C ALA A 257 -21.22 -11.02 26.13
N VAL A 258 -21.47 -12.21 25.63
CA VAL A 258 -22.77 -12.61 25.09
C VAL A 258 -23.26 -13.89 25.75
N SER A 259 -24.52 -13.88 26.19
CA SER A 259 -25.28 -15.02 26.63
C SER A 259 -26.43 -15.33 25.65
N ASN A 260 -27.24 -16.32 25.92
CA ASN A 260 -28.37 -16.70 25.04
C ASN A 260 -29.44 -15.61 24.87
N GLN A 261 -29.57 -14.66 25.82
CA GLN A 261 -30.66 -13.68 25.84
C GLN A 261 -30.17 -12.22 25.96
N ALA A 262 -28.98 -12.02 26.50
CA ALA A 262 -28.44 -10.70 26.77
C ALA A 262 -26.97 -10.63 26.39
N PHE A 263 -26.50 -9.42 26.15
CA PHE A 263 -25.09 -9.12 26.04
C PHE A 263 -24.70 -8.00 27.01
N ALA A 264 -23.44 -7.97 27.38
CA ALA A 264 -22.83 -6.90 28.14
C ALA A 264 -21.64 -6.33 27.36
N LEU A 265 -21.41 -5.04 27.54
CA LEU A 265 -20.36 -4.30 26.88
C LEU A 265 -19.71 -3.38 27.91
N ASP A 266 -18.40 -3.49 28.05
CA ASP A 266 -17.58 -2.55 28.79
C ASP A 266 -16.89 -1.60 27.83
N ALA A 267 -16.89 -0.31 28.16
CA ALA A 267 -16.34 0.71 27.29
C ALA A 267 -15.82 1.92 28.05
N TRP A 268 -14.83 2.57 27.48
CA TRP A 268 -14.31 3.85 27.95
C TRP A 268 -14.97 5.00 27.20
N VAL A 269 -15.34 6.03 27.94
CA VAL A 269 -15.94 7.26 27.41
C VAL A 269 -15.25 8.46 28.05
N PRO A 270 -14.76 9.45 27.29
CA PRO A 270 -14.22 10.67 27.86
C PRO A 270 -15.26 11.38 28.71
N THR A 271 -14.86 11.89 29.87
CA THR A 271 -15.75 12.56 30.86
C THR A 271 -16.57 13.67 30.21
N GLU A 272 -16.00 14.41 29.26
CA GLU A 272 -16.70 15.48 28.53
C GLU A 272 -17.91 14.98 27.73
N ASN A 273 -17.87 13.72 27.30
CA ASN A 273 -18.92 13.11 26.47
C ASN A 273 -19.89 12.22 27.25
N GLU A 274 -19.72 12.08 28.56
CA GLU A 274 -20.58 11.26 29.42
C GLU A 274 -22.07 11.59 29.25
N SER A 275 -22.42 12.88 29.33
CA SER A 275 -23.81 13.32 29.20
C SER A 275 -24.45 12.99 27.88
N LYS A 276 -23.68 13.03 26.76
CA LYS A 276 -24.13 12.65 25.42
C LYS A 276 -24.32 11.15 25.32
N ALA A 277 -23.36 10.37 25.82
CA ALA A 277 -23.43 8.90 25.82
C ALA A 277 -24.64 8.44 26.66
N ARG A 278 -24.77 8.95 27.87
CA ARG A 278 -25.89 8.64 28.75
C ARG A 278 -27.25 8.98 28.11
N SER A 279 -27.40 10.14 27.51
CA SER A 279 -28.68 10.56 26.91
C SER A 279 -29.07 9.72 25.71
N LYS A 280 -28.09 9.29 24.88
CA LYS A 280 -28.34 8.52 23.68
C LYS A 280 -28.59 7.04 23.98
N LEU A 281 -27.85 6.45 24.92
CA LEU A 281 -27.88 5.03 25.20
C LEU A 281 -28.96 4.62 26.22
N LYS A 282 -29.30 5.50 27.19
CA LYS A 282 -30.22 5.18 28.30
C LYS A 282 -31.57 4.61 27.85
N SER A 283 -32.10 5.02 26.71
CA SER A 283 -33.39 4.53 26.21
C SER A 283 -33.30 3.21 25.44
N MET A 284 -32.08 2.77 25.10
CA MET A 284 -31.82 1.59 24.25
C MET A 284 -31.37 0.36 25.05
N VAL A 285 -30.90 0.57 26.28
CA VAL A 285 -30.29 -0.46 27.13
C VAL A 285 -31.14 -0.77 28.34
N SER A 286 -31.05 -1.99 28.86
CA SER A 286 -31.72 -2.40 30.09
C SER A 286 -31.00 -1.95 31.32
N HIS A 287 -29.67 -1.88 31.26
CA HIS A 287 -28.80 -1.40 32.33
C HIS A 287 -27.71 -0.51 31.73
N LEU A 288 -27.44 0.62 32.39
CA LEU A 288 -26.34 1.55 32.03
C LEU A 288 -25.74 2.13 33.30
N GLU A 289 -24.50 1.78 33.52
CA GLU A 289 -23.69 2.31 34.60
C GLU A 289 -22.50 3.07 34.02
N ILE A 290 -22.27 4.28 34.49
CA ILE A 290 -21.12 5.08 34.11
C ILE A 290 -20.49 5.55 35.39
N GLU A 291 -19.30 5.03 35.66
CA GLU A 291 -18.49 5.38 36.82
C GLU A 291 -17.26 6.15 36.37
N GLU A 292 -16.81 7.07 37.22
CA GLU A 292 -15.57 7.79 37.01
C GLU A 292 -14.39 6.86 37.34
N HIS A 293 -13.44 6.70 36.45
CA HIS A 293 -12.21 5.95 36.73
C HIS A 293 -11.31 6.81 37.65
N VAL A 294 -11.10 6.33 38.87
CA VAL A 294 -10.22 6.99 39.86
C VAL A 294 -8.90 6.22 39.84
N ASP A 295 -7.81 6.87 39.43
CA ASP A 295 -6.47 6.33 39.54
C ASP A 295 -6.05 6.21 41.01
N ASP A 296 -6.17 5.05 41.59
CA ASP A 296 -5.61 4.74 42.92
C ASP A 296 -4.08 4.57 42.84
N HIS A 297 -3.37 5.66 42.57
CA HIS A 297 -1.89 5.69 42.56
C HIS A 297 -1.23 5.61 43.95
N HIS A 298 -1.95 5.24 44.99
CA HIS A 298 -1.40 5.04 46.31
C HIS A 298 -1.71 3.63 46.82
N HIS A 299 -0.79 2.68 46.52
CA HIS A 299 -0.18 1.81 47.55
C HIS A 299 0.64 0.72 46.82
N GLY A 300 1.94 0.74 47.11
CA GLY A 300 2.84 -0.39 46.79
C GLY A 300 2.42 -1.60 47.64
N GLY A 301 1.71 -2.50 47.02
CA GLY A 301 1.41 -3.84 47.52
C GLY A 301 1.51 -4.81 46.38
N HIS A 302 2.49 -5.69 46.40
CA HIS A 302 2.55 -6.87 45.59
C HIS A 302 1.33 -7.74 45.88
N ASP A 303 0.33 -7.71 45.05
CA ASP A 303 -0.61 -8.84 44.90
C ASP A 303 -1.00 -8.94 43.41
N ASP A 304 -0.52 -10.02 42.81
CA ASP A 304 -0.85 -10.51 41.47
C ASP A 304 -2.33 -10.96 41.43
N HIS A 305 -3.29 -10.06 41.29
CA HIS A 305 -4.66 -10.46 40.95
C HIS A 305 -5.31 -9.40 40.06
N HIS A 306 -5.44 -9.76 38.77
CA HIS A 306 -6.26 -9.09 37.76
C HIS A 306 -5.98 -7.58 37.59
N ALA A 307 -4.96 -7.27 36.77
CA ALA A 307 -4.75 -5.90 36.33
C ALA A 307 -6.04 -5.42 35.66
N GLU A 308 -6.72 -4.43 36.25
CA GLU A 308 -7.83 -3.76 35.59
C GLU A 308 -7.36 -3.21 34.24
N PRO A 309 -8.18 -3.26 33.18
CA PRO A 309 -7.80 -2.75 31.88
C PRO A 309 -7.49 -1.25 32.01
N GLU A 310 -6.30 -0.86 31.52
CA GLU A 310 -5.90 0.56 31.55
C GLU A 310 -6.76 1.37 30.55
N PRO A 311 -7.26 2.56 30.90
CA PRO A 311 -8.02 3.39 29.98
C PRO A 311 -7.23 3.74 28.72
N PRO A 312 -7.85 3.71 27.54
CA PRO A 312 -7.19 4.14 26.31
C PRO A 312 -6.95 5.64 26.31
N ILE A 313 -5.85 6.07 25.69
CA ILE A 313 -5.53 7.49 25.58
C ILE A 313 -6.26 8.11 24.39
N ALA A 314 -6.94 9.21 24.65
CA ALA A 314 -7.43 10.13 23.63
C ALA A 314 -6.55 11.39 23.65
N TYR A 315 -5.84 11.66 22.55
CA TYR A 315 -5.05 12.88 22.42
C TYR A 315 -5.97 14.11 22.37
N GLN A 316 -5.58 15.17 23.06
CA GLN A 316 -6.25 16.48 23.04
C GLN A 316 -5.25 17.59 22.65
N ASN A 317 -4.45 17.34 21.63
CA ASN A 317 -3.43 18.26 21.19
C ASN A 317 -4.00 19.39 20.34
N GLY A 318 -3.41 20.57 20.44
CA GLY A 318 -3.70 21.66 19.52
C GLY A 318 -3.24 21.34 18.10
N SER A 319 -3.82 22.00 17.11
CA SER A 319 -3.57 21.77 15.68
C SER A 319 -2.10 21.86 15.24
N ALA A 320 -1.24 22.53 16.00
CA ALA A 320 0.20 22.61 15.74
C ALA A 320 0.93 21.34 16.22
N ALA A 321 0.49 20.71 17.31
CA ALA A 321 1.09 19.51 17.89
C ALA A 321 0.51 18.22 17.28
N GLU A 322 -0.75 18.24 16.83
CA GLU A 322 -1.45 17.11 16.22
C GLU A 322 -0.60 16.32 15.19
N PRO A 323 0.15 16.94 14.25
CA PRO A 323 0.98 16.20 13.32
C PRO A 323 2.08 15.36 13.98
N PHE A 324 2.52 15.75 15.18
CA PHE A 324 3.59 15.08 15.92
C PHE A 324 3.10 13.88 16.75
N GLU A 325 1.78 13.69 16.89
CA GLU A 325 1.18 12.46 17.43
C GLU A 325 1.60 11.24 16.61
N LEU A 326 1.78 11.41 15.28
CA LEU A 326 2.33 10.37 14.41
C LEU A 326 3.69 9.86 14.90
N VAL A 327 4.55 10.76 15.39
CA VAL A 327 5.89 10.38 15.88
C VAL A 327 5.80 9.63 17.20
N VAL A 328 4.86 10.02 18.07
CA VAL A 328 4.56 9.33 19.33
C VAL A 328 4.01 7.93 19.04
N ASP A 329 3.04 7.82 18.13
CA ASP A 329 2.42 6.54 17.75
C ASP A 329 3.42 5.55 17.12
N LEU A 330 4.46 6.03 16.42
CA LEU A 330 5.53 5.19 15.87
C LEU A 330 6.40 4.54 16.97
N VAL A 331 6.56 5.20 18.09
CA VAL A 331 7.32 4.69 19.24
C VAL A 331 6.43 3.83 20.15
N GLY A 332 5.19 4.25 20.30
CA GLY A 332 4.18 3.63 21.16
C GLY A 332 3.43 4.70 21.96
N ARG A 333 2.12 4.54 22.06
CA ARG A 333 1.30 5.47 22.87
C ARG A 333 1.70 5.42 24.32
N PRO A 334 1.78 6.58 25.01
CA PRO A 334 2.03 6.61 26.44
C PRO A 334 0.88 5.91 27.20
N LYS A 335 1.11 5.46 28.42
CA LYS A 335 0.05 4.91 29.27
C LYS A 335 -0.82 6.03 29.85
N TYR A 336 -2.09 5.69 30.17
CA TYR A 336 -3.00 6.64 30.85
C TYR A 336 -2.38 7.14 32.14
N GLY A 337 -2.60 8.41 32.48
CA GLY A 337 -1.99 9.03 33.66
C GLY A 337 -0.50 9.38 33.55
N THR A 338 0.17 9.02 32.46
CA THR A 338 1.57 9.41 32.22
C THR A 338 1.69 10.72 31.44
N PHE A 339 2.88 11.31 31.45
CA PHE A 339 3.17 12.54 30.70
C PHE A 339 3.00 12.33 29.19
N GLU A 340 2.22 13.20 28.56
CA GLU A 340 1.99 13.21 27.12
C GLU A 340 3.13 13.97 26.41
N PRO A 341 3.97 13.31 25.60
CA PRO A 341 5.22 13.89 25.09
C PRO A 341 5.05 14.69 23.80
N THR A 342 3.88 14.69 23.15
CA THR A 342 3.69 15.24 21.79
C THR A 342 4.13 16.69 21.68
N THR A 343 3.71 17.56 22.62
CA THR A 343 4.08 18.98 22.61
C THR A 343 5.60 19.16 22.79
N MET A 344 6.22 18.34 23.63
CA MET A 344 7.66 18.35 23.81
C MET A 344 8.39 17.92 22.54
N ILE A 345 7.92 16.87 21.90
CA ILE A 345 8.47 16.34 20.63
C ILE A 345 8.30 17.36 19.50
N MET A 346 7.16 18.05 19.43
CA MET A 346 6.92 19.11 18.44
C MET A 346 8.00 20.19 18.50
N ILE A 347 8.50 20.53 19.69
CA ILE A 347 9.53 21.55 19.86
C ILE A 347 10.93 20.95 19.68
N THR A 348 11.22 19.85 20.39
CA THR A 348 12.58 19.29 20.48
C THR A 348 13.02 18.59 19.22
N LEU A 349 12.15 17.83 18.57
CA LEU A 349 12.53 17.05 17.38
C LEU A 349 12.99 17.92 16.21
N PRO A 350 12.21 18.92 15.74
CA PRO A 350 12.67 19.77 14.66
C PRO A 350 13.87 20.63 15.02
N LEU A 351 13.91 21.14 16.27
CA LEU A 351 15.02 21.95 16.76
C LEU A 351 16.33 21.16 16.80
N LEU A 352 16.32 19.93 17.37
CA LEU A 352 17.51 19.10 17.46
C LEU A 352 17.92 18.56 16.08
N TYR A 353 16.96 18.18 15.25
CA TYR A 353 17.24 17.76 13.88
C TYR A 353 17.92 18.88 13.09
N GLY A 354 17.37 20.11 13.19
CA GLY A 354 17.95 21.27 12.57
C GLY A 354 19.34 21.59 13.10
N LEU A 355 19.56 21.46 14.41
CA LEU A 355 20.86 21.66 15.06
C LEU A 355 21.92 20.66 14.58
N ILE A 356 21.54 19.38 14.45
CA ILE A 356 22.43 18.29 14.03
C ILE A 356 22.80 18.43 12.54
N LEU A 357 21.81 18.68 11.69
CA LEU A 357 22.03 18.82 10.25
C LEU A 357 22.62 20.20 9.88
N GLY A 358 22.11 21.25 10.47
CA GLY A 358 22.61 22.63 10.46
C GLY A 358 23.01 23.22 9.11
N ASP A 359 22.31 22.85 8.03
CA ASP A 359 22.67 23.20 6.66
C ASP A 359 21.49 23.83 5.92
N PHE A 360 21.67 25.07 5.44
CA PHE A 360 20.62 25.79 4.73
C PHE A 360 20.21 25.09 3.42
N GLY A 361 21.19 24.59 2.66
CA GLY A 361 20.92 23.96 1.36
C GLY A 361 20.13 22.65 1.48
N TYR A 362 20.55 21.79 2.40
CA TYR A 362 19.80 20.55 2.67
C TYR A 362 18.43 20.84 3.29
N GLY A 363 18.34 21.81 4.20
CA GLY A 363 17.05 22.25 4.74
C GLY A 363 16.08 22.74 3.66
N PHE A 364 16.58 23.52 2.70
CA PHE A 364 15.81 23.99 1.55
C PHE A 364 15.30 22.83 0.67
N VAL A 365 16.17 21.84 0.38
CA VAL A 365 15.79 20.65 -0.37
C VAL A 365 14.71 19.85 0.39
N ILE A 366 14.84 19.69 1.72
CA ILE A 366 13.83 19.00 2.55
C ILE A 366 12.49 19.74 2.50
N VAL A 367 12.48 21.08 2.58
CA VAL A 367 11.26 21.89 2.45
C VAL A 367 10.61 21.67 1.07
N LEU A 368 11.39 21.74 -0.01
CA LEU A 368 10.88 21.48 -1.36
C LEU A 368 10.32 20.06 -1.48
N LEU A 369 11.02 19.07 -0.93
CA LEU A 369 10.56 17.69 -0.90
C LEU A 369 9.25 17.55 -0.12
N ALA A 370 9.14 18.17 1.05
CA ALA A 370 7.91 18.16 1.85
C ALA A 370 6.73 18.78 1.10
N LEU A 371 6.95 19.92 0.42
CA LEU A 371 5.92 20.58 -0.40
C LEU A 371 5.54 19.74 -1.63
N TRP A 372 6.51 19.10 -2.26
CA TRP A 372 6.25 18.20 -3.37
C TRP A 372 5.48 16.96 -2.92
N LEU A 373 5.91 16.30 -1.84
CA LEU A 373 5.20 15.16 -1.26
C LEU A 373 3.76 15.55 -0.85
N ARG A 374 3.54 16.77 -0.35
CA ARG A 374 2.22 17.28 0.01
C ARG A 374 1.27 17.43 -1.19
N SER A 375 1.81 17.51 -2.41
CA SER A 375 1.01 17.52 -3.64
C SER A 375 0.55 16.12 -4.07
N LEU A 376 1.14 15.06 -3.53
CA LEU A 376 0.83 13.67 -3.86
C LEU A 376 -0.46 13.19 -3.18
N PRO A 377 -1.14 12.17 -3.75
CA PRO A 377 -2.40 11.65 -3.21
C PRO A 377 -2.30 11.18 -1.77
N PHE A 378 -1.25 10.46 -1.39
CA PHE A 378 -1.09 9.92 -0.04
C PHE A 378 -1.05 10.99 1.06
N ALA A 379 -0.59 12.21 0.72
CA ALA A 379 -0.54 13.31 1.68
C ALA A 379 -1.93 13.93 1.96
N LYS A 380 -2.97 13.45 1.29
CA LYS A 380 -4.37 13.83 1.59
C LYS A 380 -4.96 12.97 2.69
N GLU A 381 -4.39 11.80 2.94
CA GLU A 381 -4.70 10.97 4.09
C GLU A 381 -4.12 11.61 5.37
N PRO A 382 -4.77 11.44 6.53
CA PRO A 382 -4.32 12.06 7.78
C PRO A 382 -2.86 11.75 8.10
N MET A 383 -2.43 10.50 7.93
CA MET A 383 -1.07 10.06 8.17
C MET A 383 -0.06 10.75 7.24
N GLY A 384 -0.34 10.82 5.95
CA GLY A 384 0.53 11.48 4.97
C GLY A 384 0.60 12.99 5.17
N LYS A 385 -0.52 13.63 5.53
CA LYS A 385 -0.59 15.04 5.88
C LYS A 385 0.29 15.36 7.10
N ASN A 386 0.18 14.54 8.14
CA ASN A 386 0.96 14.71 9.37
C ASN A 386 2.46 14.48 9.10
N ALA A 387 2.83 13.41 8.40
CA ALA A 387 4.22 13.11 8.04
C ALA A 387 4.86 14.25 7.23
N THR A 388 4.17 14.79 6.23
CA THR A 388 4.68 15.90 5.42
C THR A 388 4.78 17.20 6.22
N THR A 389 3.92 17.40 7.22
CA THR A 389 3.98 18.56 8.11
C THR A 389 5.19 18.46 9.06
N VAL A 390 5.45 17.30 9.65
CA VAL A 390 6.65 17.06 10.47
C VAL A 390 7.92 17.30 9.64
N LEU A 391 7.99 16.74 8.42
CA LEU A 391 9.12 16.92 7.53
C LEU A 391 9.33 18.40 7.16
N LEU A 392 8.26 19.16 6.93
CA LEU A 392 8.34 20.59 6.66
C LEU A 392 8.94 21.35 7.84
N TRP A 393 8.51 21.07 9.07
CA TRP A 393 9.06 21.67 10.28
C TRP A 393 10.55 21.35 10.44
N MET A 394 10.95 20.09 10.20
CA MET A 394 12.35 19.68 10.26
C MET A 394 13.20 20.45 9.23
N GLY A 395 12.71 20.60 8.00
CA GLY A 395 13.41 21.37 6.95
C GLY A 395 13.55 22.85 7.30
N ILE A 396 12.50 23.49 7.85
CA ILE A 396 12.54 24.90 8.27
C ILE A 396 13.58 25.11 9.37
N TRP A 397 13.60 24.28 10.41
CA TRP A 397 14.58 24.38 11.47
C TRP A 397 16.01 24.11 10.98
N CYS A 398 16.19 23.20 10.04
CA CYS A 398 17.47 22.96 9.39
C CYS A 398 17.97 24.20 8.63
N MET A 399 17.08 24.91 7.91
CA MET A 399 17.43 26.19 7.26
C MET A 399 17.81 27.26 8.28
N ILE A 400 17.06 27.38 9.39
CA ILE A 400 17.35 28.36 10.45
C ILE A 400 18.77 28.13 11.02
N TRP A 401 19.05 26.88 11.42
CA TRP A 401 20.38 26.53 11.95
C TRP A 401 21.48 26.64 10.90
N GLY A 402 21.21 26.27 9.64
CA GLY A 402 22.14 26.45 8.53
C GLY A 402 22.54 27.91 8.30
N LEU A 403 21.59 28.85 8.45
CA LEU A 403 21.88 30.27 8.43
C LEU A 403 22.74 30.69 9.63
N LEU A 404 22.41 30.19 10.83
CA LEU A 404 23.18 30.52 12.04
C LEU A 404 24.61 29.95 12.00
N PHE A 405 24.78 28.77 11.41
CA PHE A 405 26.10 28.13 11.25
C PHE A 405 26.86 28.62 10.00
N ALA A 406 26.17 29.37 9.15
CA ALA A 406 26.70 29.81 7.85
C ALA A 406 27.12 28.61 6.97
N GLU A 407 26.29 27.59 6.94
CA GLU A 407 26.55 26.35 6.22
C GLU A 407 25.46 26.08 5.18
N GLY A 408 25.86 25.70 3.98
CA GLY A 408 24.93 25.32 2.90
C GLY A 408 25.56 24.31 1.96
N PHE A 409 24.87 23.19 1.74
CA PHE A 409 25.34 22.04 0.95
C PHE A 409 26.70 21.47 1.41
N GLY A 410 26.93 21.47 2.72
CA GLY A 410 28.18 21.00 3.31
C GLY A 410 29.36 21.97 3.16
N PHE A 411 29.12 23.19 2.66
CA PHE A 411 30.16 24.24 2.53
C PHE A 411 29.96 25.27 3.62
N ILE A 412 31.04 25.54 4.37
CA ILE A 412 31.07 26.63 5.34
C ILE A 412 31.40 27.91 4.57
N TRP A 413 30.58 28.94 4.76
CA TRP A 413 30.80 30.26 4.18
C TRP A 413 31.61 31.09 5.14
N ASP A 414 32.85 31.37 4.77
CA ASP A 414 33.65 32.31 5.54
C ASP A 414 33.17 33.75 5.28
N GLY A 415 33.39 34.63 6.25
CA GLY A 415 32.98 36.04 6.15
C GLY A 415 33.71 36.84 5.03
N THR A 416 34.56 36.20 4.22
CA THR A 416 35.23 36.77 3.06
C THR A 416 34.51 36.46 1.75
N GLY A 417 33.40 35.70 1.80
CA GLY A 417 32.61 35.34 0.62
C GLY A 417 33.22 34.27 -0.26
N LYS A 418 34.23 33.57 0.19
CA LYS A 418 34.83 32.45 -0.52
C LYS A 418 34.15 31.15 -0.13
N ILE A 419 33.08 30.82 -0.83
CA ILE A 419 32.72 29.42 -1.08
C ILE A 419 33.70 28.99 -2.18
N MET A 420 34.35 27.83 -2.05
CA MET A 420 35.20 27.24 -3.06
C MET A 420 35.03 27.85 -4.46
N GLY A 421 35.62 29.08 -4.68
CA GLY A 421 35.55 29.89 -5.91
C GLY A 421 34.38 30.90 -5.91
N ASP A 422 34.75 32.11 -5.94
CA ASP A 422 34.19 33.45 -6.12
C ASP A 422 32.73 33.73 -6.56
N ALA A 423 31.74 32.82 -6.47
CA ALA A 423 30.42 33.09 -7.03
C ALA A 423 29.26 32.36 -6.39
N SER A 424 29.02 32.48 -5.08
CA SER A 424 27.73 32.03 -4.56
C SER A 424 26.68 33.15 -4.57
N PRO A 425 25.48 32.92 -5.16
CA PRO A 425 24.39 33.89 -5.12
C PRO A 425 23.80 34.11 -3.72
N LEU A 426 24.20 33.28 -2.73
CA LEU A 426 23.70 33.32 -1.35
C LEU A 426 24.61 34.17 -0.41
N ILE A 427 25.78 34.63 -0.85
CA ILE A 427 26.70 35.47 -0.07
C ILE A 427 26.01 36.72 0.50
N PRO A 428 25.20 37.47 -0.26
CA PRO A 428 24.55 38.66 0.28
C PRO A 428 23.53 38.34 1.39
N LEU A 429 22.88 37.18 1.31
CA LEU A 429 21.95 36.74 2.34
C LEU A 429 22.69 36.30 3.60
N TYR A 430 23.84 35.66 3.45
CA TYR A 430 24.72 35.28 4.55
C TYR A 430 25.28 36.48 5.27
N ASP A 431 25.85 37.45 4.55
CA ASP A 431 26.40 38.66 5.14
C ASP A 431 25.31 39.39 5.95
N TRP A 432 24.13 39.53 5.41
CA TRP A 432 23.01 40.15 6.11
C TRP A 432 22.57 39.38 7.36
N THR A 433 22.45 38.05 7.30
CA THR A 433 22.06 37.23 8.46
C THR A 433 23.16 37.18 9.51
N TYR A 434 24.42 37.17 9.11
CA TYR A 434 25.54 37.17 10.02
C TYR A 434 25.69 38.50 10.76
N GLU A 435 25.52 39.61 10.10
CA GLU A 435 25.51 40.95 10.75
C GLU A 435 24.31 41.07 11.72
N LEU A 436 23.13 40.47 11.36
CA LEU A 436 21.93 40.54 12.17
C LEU A 436 22.02 39.66 13.43
N THR A 437 22.66 38.50 13.34
CA THR A 437 22.63 37.46 14.40
C THR A 437 23.84 37.46 15.30
N SER A 438 25.00 37.89 14.84
CA SER A 438 26.23 37.70 15.60
C SER A 438 26.76 38.95 16.27
N GLY A 439 26.62 40.12 15.68
CA GLY A 439 27.43 41.26 16.17
C GLY A 439 28.90 40.89 16.40
N PHE A 440 29.24 39.61 16.26
CA PHE A 440 30.55 38.99 16.44
C PHE A 440 30.93 38.23 15.16
N LYS A 441 32.13 38.40 14.68
CA LYS A 441 32.65 37.62 13.57
C LYS A 441 32.83 36.16 14.03
N LYS A 442 32.57 35.18 13.16
CA LYS A 442 32.74 33.73 13.44
C LYS A 442 34.20 33.44 13.87
N SER A 443 35.17 34.17 13.30
CA SER A 443 36.56 34.17 13.74
C SER A 443 36.74 34.52 15.21
N ASP A 444 35.97 35.49 15.71
CA ASP A 444 36.09 35.95 17.08
C ASP A 444 35.55 34.92 18.09
N ILE A 445 34.53 34.11 17.68
CA ILE A 445 33.98 33.02 18.50
C ILE A 445 34.94 31.82 18.46
N ALA A 446 35.48 31.47 17.29
CA ALA A 446 36.46 30.39 17.16
C ALA A 446 37.73 30.66 17.96
N ASP A 447 38.22 31.89 17.90
CA ASP A 447 39.38 32.36 18.68
C ASP A 447 39.08 32.40 20.19
N ALA A 448 37.87 32.82 20.58
CA ALA A 448 37.43 32.84 21.98
C ALA A 448 37.23 31.43 22.59
N LEU A 449 36.89 30.46 21.76
CA LEU A 449 36.72 29.04 22.16
C LEU A 449 37.99 28.21 22.03
N GLY A 450 39.09 28.81 21.53
CA GLY A 450 40.36 28.11 21.32
C GLY A 450 40.31 27.04 20.22
N LEU A 451 39.35 27.14 19.33
CA LEU A 451 39.18 26.27 18.16
C LEU A 451 39.90 26.87 16.95
N GLY A 452 41.15 27.25 17.17
CA GLY A 452 41.99 27.80 16.11
C GLY A 452 42.26 26.73 15.03
N HIS A 453 42.05 27.17 13.76
CA HIS A 453 42.26 26.62 12.41
C HIS A 453 42.55 25.16 12.23
#